data_2593c4121f31e3a37a7217a0f9e741ab
#
_entry.id   2593c4121f31e3a37a7217a0f9e741ab
#
_cell.length_a   1.000
_cell.length_b   1.000
_cell.length_c   1.000
_cell.angle_alpha   90.00
_cell.angle_beta   90.00
_cell.angle_gamma   90.00
#
_symmetry.space_group_name_H-M   'P 1'
#
loop_
_entity.id
_entity.type
_entity.pdbx_description
1 polymer ?
#
loop_
_entity_poly.entity_id
_entity_poly.type
_entity_poly.pdbx_seq_one_letter_code
_entity_poly.pdbx_strand_id
1 'polypeptide(L)'
;MELTAENAETAENKDVIKNSAYSGASAVNAKTEFVEVEKQRVIVLTDISNERDVEQSLVRFLVYSNEYDVEGMIATTSVWLKDKVRPDKIQKAVLAYGRVRNNLLKHAPGYPTTEHLLSVIKAGRGEFGLDGVGQGKSSQGSRHIIAALDKPGKRPVWLCVWGGANCLAQALWDVKYTRSPEELDVVISKLRVYTISDQDNSGRWMRITFPNFFYIVSPSSVDNQEYHKATWTGMSGDRLYQNGPMHKLERARSCKSTRNLLAKQQRNAPCRLLPLSSGC
;
A
#
# COMPACT_ATOMS: atom_id res chain seq x y z
N MET A 1 15.32 -61.91 -15.26
CA MET A 1 16.25 -61.13 -16.06
C MET A 1 16.50 -59.88 -15.26
N GLU A 2 17.35 -59.96 -14.25
CA GLU A 2 18.81 -59.74 -14.28
C GLU A 2 19.13 -58.46 -14.98
N LEU A 3 19.68 -57.57 -14.29
CA LEU A 3 20.98 -57.17 -13.72
C LEU A 3 21.18 -55.68 -14.10
N THR A 4 21.86 -54.82 -13.47
CA THR A 4 22.94 -54.83 -12.48
C THR A 4 23.15 -53.43 -11.91
N ALA A 5 23.53 -53.37 -10.67
CA ALA A 5 24.16 -52.22 -10.02
C ALA A 5 25.62 -52.10 -10.43
N GLU A 6 26.16 -50.91 -10.48
CA GLU A 6 27.56 -50.50 -10.42
C GLU A 6 27.65 -48.97 -10.52
N ASN A 7 28.37 -48.17 -9.85
CA ASN A 7 29.29 -48.24 -8.73
C ASN A 7 29.39 -46.84 -8.15
N ALA A 8 29.53 -46.79 -6.87
CA ALA A 8 29.94 -45.59 -6.15
C ALA A 8 31.40 -45.30 -6.44
N GLU A 9 31.75 -44.03 -6.61
CA GLU A 9 33.12 -43.58 -6.38
C GLU A 9 33.13 -42.19 -5.75
N THR A 10 33.53 -42.19 -4.52
CA THR A 10 33.89 -41.07 -3.68
C THR A 10 35.19 -40.46 -4.18
N ALA A 11 35.20 -39.16 -4.38
CA ALA A 11 36.43 -38.38 -4.44
C ALA A 11 36.31 -37.15 -3.56
N GLU A 12 36.89 -37.27 -2.38
CA GLU A 12 37.33 -36.13 -1.57
C GLU A 12 38.31 -35.29 -2.38
N ASN A 13 38.02 -34.00 -2.55
CA ASN A 13 39.03 -33.05 -2.98
C ASN A 13 39.10 -31.89 -1.96
N LYS A 14 40.02 -32.09 -1.01
CA LYS A 14 40.54 -31.04 -0.15
C LYS A 14 41.56 -30.27 -0.96
N ASP A 15 41.18 -29.08 -1.46
CA ASP A 15 42.15 -28.13 -1.97
C ASP A 15 42.20 -26.87 -1.12
N VAL A 16 43.23 -26.83 -0.40
CA VAL A 16 44.02 -25.76 0.20
C VAL A 16 43.77 -24.37 -0.45
N ILE A 17 43.13 -23.51 0.30
CA ILE A 17 43.09 -22.08 -0.03
C ILE A 17 44.44 -21.47 0.33
N LYS A 18 45.29 -21.27 -0.66
CA LYS A 18 46.48 -20.45 -0.53
C LYS A 18 46.08 -18.97 -0.53
N ASN A 19 46.39 -18.29 0.56
CA ASN A 19 46.39 -16.85 0.66
C ASN A 19 47.29 -16.24 -0.41
N SER A 20 46.70 -15.63 -1.42
CA SER A 20 47.39 -14.73 -2.34
C SER A 20 47.04 -13.30 -1.96
N ALA A 21 48.01 -12.60 -1.41
CA ALA A 21 47.94 -11.17 -1.16
C ALA A 21 47.77 -10.45 -2.51
N TYR A 22 46.59 -9.87 -2.71
CA TYR A 22 46.39 -8.92 -3.82
C TYR A 22 46.85 -7.53 -3.39
N SER A 23 48.08 -7.23 -3.71
CA SER A 23 48.55 -5.84 -3.80
C SER A 23 48.27 -5.35 -5.22
N GLY A 24 47.38 -4.40 -5.34
CA GLY A 24 47.06 -3.78 -6.63
C GLY A 24 45.73 -3.03 -6.54
N ALA A 25 45.72 -1.95 -5.75
CA ALA A 25 44.62 -1.01 -5.76
C ALA A 25 44.63 -0.21 -7.06
N SER A 26 44.03 -0.72 -8.11
CA SER A 26 43.51 0.08 -9.18
C SER A 26 42.12 0.53 -8.78
N ALA A 27 41.98 1.74 -8.26
CA ALA A 27 40.70 2.37 -7.98
C ALA A 27 39.97 2.54 -9.31
N VAL A 28 39.14 1.54 -9.65
CA VAL A 28 38.12 1.71 -10.67
C VAL A 28 37.12 2.67 -10.07
N ASN A 29 37.20 3.92 -10.44
CA ASN A 29 36.12 4.91 -10.26
C ASN A 29 34.95 4.50 -11.13
N ALA A 30 34.30 3.41 -10.79
CA ALA A 30 32.94 3.11 -11.23
C ALA A 30 32.06 4.14 -10.53
N LYS A 31 31.82 5.27 -11.16
CA LYS A 31 30.60 6.05 -10.87
C LYS A 31 29.47 5.08 -11.07
N THR A 32 28.97 4.51 -9.98
CA THR A 32 27.69 3.82 -9.98
C THR A 32 26.68 4.93 -10.28
N GLU A 33 26.34 5.10 -11.56
CA GLU A 33 25.17 5.88 -11.93
C GLU A 33 24.00 5.15 -11.27
N PHE A 34 23.54 5.69 -10.14
CA PHE A 34 22.26 5.29 -9.58
C PHE A 34 21.22 5.67 -10.63
N VAL A 35 20.72 4.66 -11.35
CA VAL A 35 19.54 4.83 -12.18
C VAL A 35 18.44 5.22 -11.21
N GLU A 36 18.03 6.49 -11.24
CA GLU A 36 16.91 6.96 -10.44
C GLU A 36 15.66 6.23 -10.91
N VAL A 37 15.25 5.23 -10.13
CA VAL A 37 14.04 4.46 -10.45
C VAL A 37 12.85 5.39 -10.29
N GLU A 38 12.12 5.60 -11.36
CA GLU A 38 10.94 6.46 -11.37
C GLU A 38 9.92 5.96 -10.33
N LYS A 39 9.52 6.86 -9.42
CA LYS A 39 8.59 6.52 -8.34
C LYS A 39 7.24 6.11 -8.91
N GLN A 40 6.61 5.12 -8.27
CA GLN A 40 5.27 4.70 -8.66
C GLN A 40 4.22 5.74 -8.22
N ARG A 41 3.30 6.04 -9.12
CA ARG A 41 2.14 6.91 -8.85
C ARG A 41 1.11 6.13 -8.05
N VAL A 42 0.72 6.63 -6.88
CA VAL A 42 -0.14 5.90 -5.94
C VAL A 42 -1.34 6.74 -5.48
N ILE A 43 -2.51 6.14 -5.54
CA ILE A 43 -3.74 6.62 -4.89
C ILE A 43 -4.19 5.55 -3.90
N VAL A 44 -4.44 5.95 -2.66
CA VAL A 44 -4.97 5.07 -1.60
C VAL A 44 -6.46 5.35 -1.41
N LEU A 45 -7.29 4.28 -1.40
CA LEU A 45 -8.69 4.31 -1.01
C LEU A 45 -8.82 3.65 0.37
N THR A 46 -9.36 4.37 1.34
CA THR A 46 -9.37 3.91 2.74
C THR A 46 -10.68 4.25 3.45
N ASP A 47 -11.20 3.28 4.19
CA ASP A 47 -12.34 3.41 5.11
C ASP A 47 -11.91 3.83 6.53
N ILE A 48 -10.85 4.59 6.63
CA ILE A 48 -10.22 5.02 7.88
C ILE A 48 -11.23 5.41 8.95
N SER A 49 -10.97 5.04 10.17
CA SER A 49 -11.71 5.26 11.42
C SER A 49 -12.58 4.10 11.90
N ASN A 50 -12.75 3.07 11.12
CA ASN A 50 -13.48 1.89 11.56
C ASN A 50 -12.59 0.94 12.36
N GLU A 51 -11.43 0.64 11.81
CA GLU A 51 -10.45 -0.28 12.39
C GLU A 51 -9.12 0.43 12.65
N ARG A 52 -8.43 0.01 13.70
CA ARG A 52 -7.15 0.65 14.11
C ARG A 52 -6.00 0.34 13.17
N ASP A 53 -6.02 -0.82 12.55
CA ASP A 53 -5.03 -1.26 11.58
C ASP A 53 -5.00 -0.37 10.34
N VAL A 54 -6.14 0.17 9.90
CA VAL A 54 -6.22 1.15 8.81
C VAL A 54 -5.52 2.46 9.18
N GLU A 55 -5.73 2.97 10.42
CA GLU A 55 -5.01 4.15 10.90
C GLU A 55 -3.49 3.90 10.99
N GLN A 56 -3.09 2.71 11.43
CA GLN A 56 -1.69 2.29 11.51
C GLN A 56 -1.06 2.15 10.11
N SER A 57 -1.81 1.59 9.16
CA SER A 57 -1.39 1.44 7.78
C SER A 57 -1.18 2.80 7.12
N LEU A 58 -2.07 3.77 7.36
CA LEU A 58 -1.89 5.13 6.86
C LEU A 58 -0.65 5.81 7.45
N VAL A 59 -0.40 5.68 8.76
CA VAL A 59 0.82 6.21 9.38
C VAL A 59 2.06 5.57 8.75
N ARG A 60 2.05 4.26 8.55
CA ARG A 60 3.14 3.55 7.89
C ARG A 60 3.34 4.04 6.46
N PHE A 61 2.28 4.17 5.69
CA PHE A 61 2.32 4.70 4.33
C PHE A 61 2.96 6.10 4.28
N LEU A 62 2.58 6.99 5.19
CA LEU A 62 3.14 8.34 5.27
C LEU A 62 4.65 8.34 5.61
N VAL A 63 5.12 7.39 6.42
CA VAL A 63 6.55 7.23 6.75
C VAL A 63 7.36 6.72 5.56
N TYR A 64 6.73 6.04 4.60
CA TYR A 64 7.33 5.56 3.36
C TYR A 64 6.96 6.41 2.14
N SER A 65 6.33 7.57 2.34
CA SER A 65 5.83 8.40 1.24
C SER A 65 6.92 8.98 0.33
N ASN A 66 8.17 8.94 0.77
CA ASN A 66 9.32 9.30 -0.07
C ASN A 66 9.58 8.30 -1.21
N GLU A 67 9.03 7.09 -1.14
CA GLU A 67 9.19 6.04 -2.17
C GLU A 67 8.15 6.13 -3.29
N TYR A 68 7.14 7.01 -3.16
CA TYR A 68 6.00 7.08 -4.08
C TYR A 68 5.72 8.53 -4.52
N ASP A 69 5.11 8.64 -5.70
CA ASP A 69 4.38 9.85 -6.09
C ASP A 69 2.94 9.72 -5.54
N VAL A 70 2.73 10.24 -4.34
CA VAL A 70 1.41 10.18 -3.68
C VAL A 70 0.47 11.16 -4.36
N GLU A 71 -0.44 10.63 -5.18
CA GLU A 71 -1.39 11.41 -5.97
C GLU A 71 -2.79 11.48 -5.37
N GLY A 72 -3.11 10.64 -4.40
CA GLY A 72 -4.42 10.68 -3.75
C GLY A 72 -4.49 9.88 -2.46
N MET A 73 -5.26 10.39 -1.52
CA MET A 73 -5.73 9.67 -0.34
C MET A 73 -7.23 9.91 -0.22
N ILE A 74 -8.03 8.90 -0.54
CA ILE A 74 -9.47 9.04 -0.71
C ILE A 74 -10.18 8.26 0.39
N ALA A 75 -11.03 8.95 1.15
CA ALA A 75 -11.88 8.31 2.13
C ALA A 75 -13.06 7.62 1.43
N THR A 76 -13.25 6.32 1.69
CA THR A 76 -14.31 5.48 1.10
C THR A 76 -15.14 4.81 2.19
N THR A 77 -16.25 4.19 1.79
CA THR A 77 -17.01 3.24 2.61
C THR A 77 -16.36 1.85 2.54
N SER A 78 -16.83 0.93 3.38
CA SER A 78 -16.50 -0.51 3.34
C SER A 78 -17.61 -1.33 3.99
N VAL A 79 -17.46 -2.64 4.00
CA VAL A 79 -18.34 -3.54 4.77
C VAL A 79 -18.40 -3.16 6.26
N TRP A 80 -17.37 -2.52 6.78
CA TRP A 80 -17.25 -2.09 8.18
C TRP A 80 -17.70 -0.66 8.44
N LEU A 81 -17.77 0.17 7.38
CA LEU A 81 -18.14 1.58 7.46
C LEU A 81 -19.05 1.92 6.27
N LYS A 82 -20.34 1.60 6.38
CA LYS A 82 -21.28 1.57 5.25
C LYS A 82 -21.95 2.91 4.92
N ASP A 83 -21.94 3.86 5.84
CA ASP A 83 -22.82 5.03 5.81
C ASP A 83 -22.10 6.37 5.77
N LYS A 84 -20.78 6.38 5.83
CA LYS A 84 -19.97 7.61 5.88
C LYS A 84 -18.56 7.43 5.42
N VAL A 85 -17.91 8.53 5.12
CA VAL A 85 -16.48 8.63 4.81
C VAL A 85 -15.80 9.64 5.74
N ARG A 86 -14.52 9.43 6.04
CA ARG A 86 -13.82 10.22 7.07
C ARG A 86 -12.51 10.85 6.55
N PRO A 87 -12.57 11.79 5.60
CA PRO A 87 -11.39 12.51 5.12
C PRO A 87 -10.71 13.33 6.24
N ASP A 88 -11.46 13.75 7.26
CA ASP A 88 -10.93 14.41 8.45
C ASP A 88 -9.89 13.57 9.22
N LYS A 89 -10.04 12.24 9.19
CA LYS A 89 -9.08 11.33 9.83
C LYS A 89 -7.78 11.22 9.03
N ILE A 90 -7.87 11.19 7.70
CA ILE A 90 -6.71 11.26 6.82
C ILE A 90 -5.97 12.58 7.07
N GLN A 91 -6.70 13.70 7.07
CA GLN A 91 -6.14 15.03 7.33
C GLN A 91 -5.39 15.08 8.66
N LYS A 92 -5.98 14.50 9.72
CA LYS A 92 -5.34 14.44 11.04
C LYS A 92 -4.01 13.68 11.02
N ALA A 93 -3.94 12.56 10.30
CA ALA A 93 -2.71 11.79 10.15
C ALA A 93 -1.64 12.57 9.37
N VAL A 94 -2.03 13.25 8.29
CA VAL A 94 -1.13 14.10 7.49
C VAL A 94 -0.60 15.27 8.29
N LEU A 95 -1.43 15.93 9.09
CA LEU A 95 -0.97 17.00 10.00
C LEU A 95 0.01 16.47 11.06
N ALA A 96 -0.18 15.24 11.53
CA ALA A 96 0.77 14.60 12.44
C ALA A 96 2.10 14.27 11.75
N TYR A 97 2.05 13.78 10.51
CA TYR A 97 3.22 13.58 9.65
C TYR A 97 4.01 14.89 9.47
N GLY A 98 3.33 16.01 9.20
CA GLY A 98 3.96 17.31 9.03
C GLY A 98 4.86 17.70 10.21
N ARG A 99 4.47 17.34 11.44
CA ARG A 99 5.27 17.63 12.64
C ARG A 99 6.57 16.81 12.74
N VAL A 100 6.64 15.67 12.06
CA VAL A 100 7.82 14.79 12.09
C VAL A 100 8.59 14.77 10.77
N ARG A 101 8.06 15.38 9.72
CA ARG A 101 8.66 15.38 8.38
C ARG A 101 10.12 15.83 8.37
N ASN A 102 10.46 16.87 9.10
CA ASN A 102 11.85 17.34 9.18
C ASN A 102 12.80 16.30 9.80
N ASN A 103 12.31 15.43 10.66
CA ASN A 103 13.10 14.32 11.19
C ASN A 103 13.24 13.21 10.13
N LEU A 104 12.19 12.93 9.36
CA LEU A 104 12.24 11.96 8.27
C LEU A 104 13.26 12.39 7.20
N LEU A 105 13.29 13.67 6.86
CA LEU A 105 14.24 14.24 5.89
C LEU A 105 15.72 14.14 6.31
N LYS A 106 16.00 13.88 7.60
CA LYS A 106 17.37 13.58 8.06
C LYS A 106 17.82 12.17 7.69
N HIS A 107 16.88 11.26 7.41
CA HIS A 107 17.17 9.87 7.07
C HIS A 107 17.17 9.62 5.55
N ALA A 108 16.24 10.26 4.83
CA ALA A 108 16.14 10.14 3.37
C ALA A 108 15.54 11.41 2.76
N PRO A 109 15.91 11.77 1.52
CA PRO A 109 15.24 12.85 0.78
C PRO A 109 13.88 12.40 0.23
N GLY A 110 13.15 13.34 -0.39
CA GLY A 110 12.00 13.05 -1.23
C GLY A 110 10.66 12.89 -0.50
N TYR A 111 10.59 13.17 0.80
CA TYR A 111 9.32 13.21 1.53
C TYR A 111 8.44 14.37 1.04
N PRO A 112 7.19 14.10 0.60
CA PRO A 112 6.28 15.13 0.11
C PRO A 112 5.98 16.17 1.20
N THR A 113 5.60 17.37 0.77
CA THR A 113 5.23 18.41 1.74
C THR A 113 3.86 18.11 2.36
N THR A 114 3.62 18.65 3.53
CA THR A 114 2.31 18.52 4.21
C THR A 114 1.20 19.12 3.37
N GLU A 115 1.47 20.26 2.73
CA GLU A 115 0.54 20.98 1.87
C GLU A 115 0.15 20.14 0.65
N HIS A 116 1.14 19.48 0.02
CA HIS A 116 0.88 18.57 -1.09
C HIS A 116 -0.04 17.43 -0.63
N LEU A 117 0.31 16.75 0.46
CA LEU A 117 -0.50 15.63 0.96
C LEU A 117 -1.92 16.06 1.36
N LEU A 118 -2.09 17.25 1.95
CA LEU A 118 -3.40 17.79 2.27
C LEU A 118 -4.21 18.08 0.99
N SER A 119 -3.58 18.57 -0.07
CA SER A 119 -4.24 18.91 -1.34
C SER A 119 -4.82 17.71 -2.07
N VAL A 120 -4.26 16.52 -1.86
CA VAL A 120 -4.67 15.26 -2.51
C VAL A 120 -5.62 14.41 -1.67
N ILE A 121 -6.06 14.90 -0.50
CA ILE A 121 -7.12 14.27 0.29
C ILE A 121 -8.47 14.55 -0.35
N LYS A 122 -9.25 13.51 -0.61
CA LYS A 122 -10.59 13.63 -1.20
C LYS A 122 -11.60 12.74 -0.47
N ALA A 123 -12.87 13.17 -0.57
CA ALA A 123 -13.99 12.38 -0.09
C ALA A 123 -14.60 11.59 -1.23
N GLY A 124 -14.83 10.29 -1.01
CA GLY A 124 -15.75 9.47 -1.78
C GLY A 124 -17.20 9.77 -1.38
N ARG A 125 -18.12 8.87 -1.75
CA ARG A 125 -19.50 8.92 -1.30
C ARG A 125 -19.70 8.12 -0.02
N GLY A 126 -20.71 8.51 0.76
CA GLY A 126 -21.09 7.80 1.98
C GLY A 126 -21.93 6.54 1.73
N GLU A 127 -22.44 6.34 0.51
CA GLU A 127 -23.23 5.14 0.18
C GLU A 127 -22.32 3.94 -0.07
N PHE A 128 -22.75 2.76 0.38
CA PHE A 128 -21.98 1.53 0.32
C PHE A 128 -21.99 0.90 -1.08
N GLY A 129 -20.84 0.48 -1.54
CA GLY A 129 -20.69 -0.33 -2.74
C GLY A 129 -21.36 0.27 -3.97
N LEU A 130 -22.10 -0.54 -4.73
CA LEU A 130 -22.81 -0.10 -5.94
C LEU A 130 -23.98 0.86 -5.67
N ASP A 131 -24.47 0.97 -4.45
CA ASP A 131 -25.44 2.01 -4.10
C ASP A 131 -24.82 3.41 -4.24
N GLY A 132 -23.51 3.52 -4.17
CA GLY A 132 -22.73 4.74 -4.40
C GLY A 132 -22.29 4.95 -5.86
N VAL A 133 -22.75 4.12 -6.83
CA VAL A 133 -22.30 4.14 -8.23
C VAL A 133 -23.47 4.37 -9.18
N GLY A 134 -23.30 5.24 -10.17
CA GLY A 134 -24.30 5.53 -11.18
C GLY A 134 -24.40 6.99 -11.55
N GLN A 135 -25.40 7.33 -12.32
CA GLN A 135 -25.65 8.70 -12.79
C GLN A 135 -25.82 9.67 -11.60
N GLY A 136 -25.10 10.79 -11.66
CA GLY A 136 -25.16 11.83 -10.62
C GLY A 136 -24.45 11.46 -9.31
N LYS A 137 -23.74 10.33 -9.25
CA LYS A 137 -23.05 9.87 -8.05
C LYS A 137 -21.55 10.16 -8.02
N SER A 138 -21.03 10.94 -8.96
CA SER A 138 -19.64 11.38 -8.96
C SER A 138 -19.28 12.12 -7.67
N SER A 139 -18.15 11.77 -7.09
CA SER A 139 -17.62 12.37 -5.86
C SER A 139 -16.36 13.19 -6.13
N GLN A 140 -15.85 13.88 -5.12
CA GLN A 140 -14.52 14.47 -5.21
C GLN A 140 -13.45 13.40 -5.51
N GLY A 141 -13.56 12.23 -4.85
CA GLY A 141 -12.64 11.13 -5.01
C GLY A 141 -12.69 10.52 -6.42
N SER A 142 -13.89 10.22 -6.96
CA SER A 142 -14.00 9.64 -8.30
C SER A 142 -13.49 10.59 -9.39
N ARG A 143 -13.80 11.89 -9.31
CA ARG A 143 -13.24 12.89 -10.22
C ARG A 143 -11.74 13.02 -10.11
N HIS A 144 -11.19 12.90 -8.90
CA HIS A 144 -9.76 12.98 -8.66
C HIS A 144 -9.02 11.78 -9.27
N ILE A 145 -9.60 10.58 -9.19
CA ILE A 145 -9.06 9.38 -9.86
C ILE A 145 -9.03 9.60 -11.38
N ILE A 146 -10.11 10.10 -11.97
CA ILE A 146 -10.18 10.39 -13.40
C ILE A 146 -9.09 11.39 -13.79
N ALA A 147 -8.98 12.50 -13.05
CA ALA A 147 -7.97 13.52 -13.32
C ALA A 147 -6.52 12.99 -13.22
N ALA A 148 -6.25 12.06 -12.31
CA ALA A 148 -4.95 11.41 -12.21
C ALA A 148 -4.67 10.51 -13.42
N LEU A 149 -5.68 9.78 -13.92
CA LEU A 149 -5.56 8.92 -15.09
C LEU A 149 -5.44 9.71 -16.40
N ASP A 150 -6.04 10.90 -16.45
CA ASP A 150 -5.98 11.79 -17.61
C ASP A 150 -4.63 12.51 -17.77
N LYS A 151 -3.79 12.49 -16.75
CA LYS A 151 -2.45 13.09 -16.87
C LYS A 151 -1.71 12.53 -18.09
N PRO A 152 -1.02 13.37 -18.87
CA PRO A 152 -0.22 12.91 -20.00
C PRO A 152 0.81 11.85 -19.61
N GLY A 153 1.14 10.99 -20.58
CA GLY A 153 2.14 9.93 -20.42
C GLY A 153 1.51 8.55 -20.17
N LYS A 154 2.38 7.54 -20.17
CA LYS A 154 2.00 6.11 -20.06
C LYS A 154 2.21 5.54 -18.66
N ARG A 155 2.73 6.33 -17.70
CA ARG A 155 2.98 5.85 -16.34
C ARG A 155 1.69 5.34 -15.71
N PRO A 156 1.67 4.11 -15.21
CA PRO A 156 0.50 3.59 -14.53
C PRO A 156 0.25 4.31 -13.20
N VAL A 157 -1.00 4.25 -12.75
CA VAL A 157 -1.44 4.69 -11.42
C VAL A 157 -1.84 3.46 -10.63
N TRP A 158 -1.19 3.24 -9.51
CA TRP A 158 -1.57 2.20 -8.55
C TRP A 158 -2.68 2.72 -7.64
N LEU A 159 -3.81 2.04 -7.68
CA LEU A 159 -4.88 2.24 -6.72
C LEU A 159 -4.81 1.14 -5.66
N CYS A 160 -4.37 1.53 -4.47
CA CYS A 160 -4.29 0.65 -3.32
C CYS A 160 -5.60 0.77 -2.52
N VAL A 161 -6.46 -0.24 -2.61
CA VAL A 161 -7.79 -0.25 -1.99
C VAL A 161 -7.73 -0.98 -0.66
N TRP A 162 -7.84 -0.26 0.44
CA TRP A 162 -7.81 -0.78 1.80
C TRP A 162 -9.21 -0.98 2.39
N GLY A 163 -10.20 -0.26 1.84
CA GLY A 163 -11.62 -0.39 2.16
C GLY A 163 -12.45 -0.82 0.95
N GLY A 164 -13.60 -0.22 0.74
CA GLY A 164 -14.43 -0.45 -0.43
C GLY A 164 -13.90 0.23 -1.69
N ALA A 165 -14.23 -0.33 -2.84
CA ALA A 165 -13.77 0.13 -4.14
C ALA A 165 -14.79 1.01 -4.89
N ASN A 166 -15.91 1.38 -4.26
CA ASN A 166 -17.03 2.10 -4.90
C ASN A 166 -16.60 3.42 -5.55
N CYS A 167 -15.61 4.12 -4.98
CA CYS A 167 -15.12 5.38 -5.53
C CYS A 167 -14.39 5.18 -6.88
N LEU A 168 -13.61 4.10 -7.02
CA LEU A 168 -13.01 3.70 -8.28
C LEU A 168 -14.08 3.22 -9.27
N ALA A 169 -15.05 2.43 -8.78
CA ALA A 169 -16.16 1.97 -9.63
C ALA A 169 -16.95 3.14 -10.21
N GLN A 170 -17.19 4.20 -9.43
CA GLN A 170 -17.83 5.42 -9.92
C GLN A 170 -16.96 6.13 -10.97
N ALA A 171 -15.64 6.22 -10.75
CA ALA A 171 -14.75 6.81 -11.73
C ALA A 171 -14.80 6.06 -13.08
N LEU A 172 -14.78 4.73 -13.04
CA LEU A 172 -14.89 3.91 -14.25
C LEU A 172 -16.29 3.96 -14.87
N TRP A 173 -17.33 4.07 -14.05
CA TRP A 173 -18.69 4.29 -14.53
C TRP A 173 -18.79 5.60 -15.29
N ASP A 174 -18.31 6.71 -14.72
CA ASP A 174 -18.30 8.02 -15.36
C ASP A 174 -17.56 7.97 -16.71
N VAL A 175 -16.35 7.41 -16.75
CA VAL A 175 -15.57 7.28 -17.99
C VAL A 175 -16.31 6.44 -19.04
N LYS A 176 -16.87 5.29 -18.65
CA LYS A 176 -17.58 4.39 -19.56
C LYS A 176 -18.78 5.05 -20.24
N TYR A 177 -19.51 5.91 -19.53
CA TYR A 177 -20.73 6.51 -20.06
C TYR A 177 -20.55 7.92 -20.63
N THR A 178 -19.36 8.50 -20.52
CA THR A 178 -19.08 9.86 -21.00
C THR A 178 -18.00 9.93 -22.08
N ARG A 179 -17.28 8.83 -22.33
CA ARG A 179 -16.15 8.80 -23.27
C ARG A 179 -16.31 7.70 -24.32
N SER A 180 -15.49 7.78 -25.35
CA SER A 180 -15.42 6.71 -26.38
C SER A 180 -14.82 5.42 -25.81
N PRO A 181 -15.06 4.26 -26.46
CA PRO A 181 -14.42 3.00 -26.07
C PRO A 181 -12.89 3.09 -26.06
N GLU A 182 -12.29 3.80 -27.03
CA GLU A 182 -10.85 3.97 -27.15
C GLU A 182 -10.27 4.78 -25.98
N GLU A 183 -10.96 5.83 -25.57
CA GLU A 183 -10.58 6.63 -24.40
C GLU A 183 -10.71 5.82 -23.10
N LEU A 184 -11.73 4.98 -23.00
CA LEU A 184 -11.90 4.05 -21.88
C LEU A 184 -10.72 3.06 -21.82
N ASP A 185 -10.33 2.48 -22.96
CA ASP A 185 -9.21 1.54 -23.04
C ASP A 185 -7.89 2.21 -22.61
N VAL A 186 -7.67 3.47 -22.97
CA VAL A 186 -6.52 4.24 -22.50
C VAL A 186 -6.54 4.38 -20.99
N VAL A 187 -7.67 4.69 -20.39
CA VAL A 187 -7.83 4.79 -18.93
C VAL A 187 -7.55 3.44 -18.25
N ILE A 188 -8.14 2.37 -18.75
CA ILE A 188 -7.96 1.00 -18.23
C ILE A 188 -6.49 0.57 -18.32
N SER A 189 -5.79 0.90 -19.41
CA SER A 189 -4.39 0.53 -19.62
C SER A 189 -3.44 1.14 -18.58
N LYS A 190 -3.77 2.31 -18.04
CA LYS A 190 -3.00 3.01 -17.00
C LYS A 190 -3.30 2.52 -15.59
N LEU A 191 -4.39 1.79 -15.39
CA LEU A 191 -4.79 1.35 -14.05
C LEU A 191 -4.00 0.11 -13.60
N ARG A 192 -3.62 0.14 -12.31
CA ARG A 192 -3.09 -1.01 -11.56
C ARG A 192 -3.79 -1.02 -10.21
N VAL A 193 -4.70 -1.96 -10.03
CA VAL A 193 -5.46 -2.05 -8.79
C VAL A 193 -4.93 -3.17 -7.92
N TYR A 194 -4.65 -2.85 -6.69
CA TYR A 194 -4.40 -3.81 -5.62
C TYR A 194 -5.41 -3.57 -4.50
N THR A 195 -6.25 -4.56 -4.26
CA THR A 195 -7.21 -4.51 -3.16
C THR A 195 -6.93 -5.62 -2.15
N ILE A 196 -7.00 -5.27 -0.87
CA ILE A 196 -6.74 -6.21 0.22
C ILE A 196 -7.76 -7.36 0.24
N SER A 197 -9.02 -7.05 -0.09
CA SER A 197 -10.13 -7.97 -0.25
C SER A 197 -11.32 -7.26 -0.90
N ASP A 198 -12.36 -7.99 -1.30
CA ASP A 198 -13.62 -7.40 -1.70
C ASP A 198 -14.41 -6.93 -0.46
N GLN A 199 -14.26 -5.67 -0.08
CA GLN A 199 -14.98 -5.09 1.06
C GLN A 199 -16.29 -4.37 0.66
N ASP A 200 -16.67 -4.49 -0.60
CA ASP A 200 -17.98 -4.14 -1.14
C ASP A 200 -18.24 -4.91 -2.45
N ASN A 201 -19.44 -4.75 -3.02
CA ASN A 201 -19.83 -5.44 -4.25
C ASN A 201 -19.32 -4.77 -5.53
N SER A 202 -18.65 -3.63 -5.44
CA SER A 202 -18.18 -2.88 -6.61
C SER A 202 -16.95 -3.52 -7.25
N GLY A 203 -16.07 -4.16 -6.48
CA GLY A 203 -14.90 -4.86 -7.00
C GLY A 203 -15.27 -5.96 -7.99
N ARG A 204 -16.24 -6.81 -7.62
CA ARG A 204 -16.77 -7.85 -8.51
C ARG A 204 -17.39 -7.27 -9.77
N TRP A 205 -18.18 -6.20 -9.63
CA TRP A 205 -18.79 -5.53 -10.78
C TRP A 205 -17.73 -5.01 -11.76
N MET A 206 -16.67 -4.37 -11.26
CA MET A 206 -15.60 -3.88 -12.12
C MET A 206 -14.90 -5.00 -12.88
N ARG A 207 -14.57 -6.11 -12.25
CA ARG A 207 -13.89 -7.24 -12.92
C ARG A 207 -14.76 -7.89 -14.01
N ILE A 208 -16.08 -7.93 -13.81
CA ILE A 208 -17.02 -8.44 -14.83
C ILE A 208 -17.17 -7.43 -15.97
N THR A 209 -17.23 -6.14 -15.67
CA THR A 209 -17.50 -5.09 -16.67
C THR A 209 -16.25 -4.77 -17.50
N PHE A 210 -15.06 -4.89 -16.93
CA PHE A 210 -13.79 -4.56 -17.55
C PHE A 210 -12.81 -5.77 -17.50
N PRO A 211 -12.98 -6.78 -18.34
CA PRO A 211 -12.23 -8.04 -18.23
C PRO A 211 -10.71 -7.89 -18.43
N ASN A 212 -10.25 -6.86 -19.17
CA ASN A 212 -8.83 -6.59 -19.43
C ASN A 212 -8.16 -5.72 -18.34
N PHE A 213 -8.79 -5.56 -17.24
CA PHE A 213 -8.42 -4.69 -16.15
C PHE A 213 -7.36 -5.35 -15.24
N PHE A 214 -6.24 -4.67 -15.02
CA PHE A 214 -5.23 -5.18 -14.09
C PHE A 214 -5.73 -5.02 -12.64
N TYR A 215 -6.14 -6.13 -12.04
CA TYR A 215 -6.76 -6.15 -10.73
C TYR A 215 -6.25 -7.32 -9.89
N ILE A 216 -5.55 -7.01 -8.81
CA ILE A 216 -5.07 -7.99 -7.83
C ILE A 216 -5.98 -7.95 -6.62
N VAL A 217 -6.51 -9.09 -6.23
CA VAL A 217 -7.38 -9.25 -5.06
C VAL A 217 -7.21 -10.62 -4.45
N SER A 218 -7.28 -10.71 -3.12
CA SER A 218 -7.63 -11.95 -2.43
C SER A 218 -9.16 -11.98 -2.32
N PRO A 219 -9.86 -12.74 -3.19
CA PRO A 219 -11.32 -12.69 -3.21
C PRO A 219 -11.89 -13.28 -1.93
N SER A 220 -12.79 -12.54 -1.30
CA SER A 220 -13.60 -13.00 -0.18
C SER A 220 -15.04 -12.56 -0.41
N SER A 221 -16.00 -13.32 0.11
CA SER A 221 -17.38 -12.90 0.09
C SER A 221 -17.57 -11.71 1.03
N VAL A 222 -18.33 -10.70 0.59
CA VAL A 222 -18.70 -9.54 1.42
C VAL A 222 -19.53 -9.98 2.63
N ASP A 223 -20.32 -11.03 2.45
CA ASP A 223 -21.20 -11.59 3.49
C ASP A 223 -20.52 -12.67 4.34
N ASN A 224 -19.36 -13.14 3.89
CA ASN A 224 -18.59 -14.17 4.57
C ASN A 224 -17.42 -13.54 5.31
N GLN A 225 -17.38 -13.71 6.61
CA GLN A 225 -16.29 -13.21 7.45
C GLN A 225 -14.94 -13.94 7.24
N GLU A 226 -14.78 -14.67 6.13
CA GLU A 226 -13.54 -15.34 5.78
C GLU A 226 -12.47 -14.41 5.18
N TYR A 227 -12.79 -13.14 4.98
CA TYR A 227 -11.82 -12.17 4.47
C TYR A 227 -10.51 -12.15 5.32
N HIS A 228 -10.61 -12.43 6.60
CA HIS A 228 -9.47 -12.53 7.51
C HIS A 228 -8.46 -13.63 7.13
N LYS A 229 -8.90 -14.63 6.37
CA LYS A 229 -8.01 -15.66 5.81
C LYS A 229 -7.26 -15.17 4.57
N ALA A 230 -7.79 -14.18 3.90
CA ALA A 230 -7.29 -13.63 2.66
C ALA A 230 -6.49 -12.33 2.84
N THR A 231 -6.59 -11.70 4.00
CA THR A 231 -6.03 -10.38 4.26
C THR A 231 -5.01 -10.40 5.41
N TRP A 232 -4.08 -9.48 5.36
CA TRP A 232 -3.21 -9.22 6.48
C TRP A 232 -3.89 -8.22 7.44
N THR A 233 -4.01 -8.61 8.70
CA THR A 233 -4.72 -7.82 9.72
C THR A 233 -3.91 -6.68 10.34
N GLY A 234 -2.74 -6.38 9.78
CA GLY A 234 -1.90 -5.27 10.19
C GLY A 234 -1.14 -5.49 11.51
N MET A 235 -0.66 -4.39 12.08
CA MET A 235 0.13 -4.42 13.32
C MET A 235 -0.71 -4.61 14.59
N SER A 236 -2.02 -4.41 14.53
CA SER A 236 -2.92 -4.61 15.68
C SER A 236 -3.19 -6.08 15.97
N GLY A 237 -2.78 -6.95 15.09
CA GLY A 237 -2.93 -8.39 15.23
C GLY A 237 -4.35 -8.87 14.94
N ASP A 238 -4.46 -10.16 14.88
CA ASP A 238 -5.69 -10.86 14.61
C ASP A 238 -6.41 -11.20 15.93
N ARG A 239 -7.57 -10.60 16.14
CA ARG A 239 -8.40 -10.88 17.33
C ARG A 239 -8.93 -12.29 17.35
N LEU A 240 -9.20 -12.87 16.18
CA LEU A 240 -9.82 -14.19 16.07
C LEU A 240 -8.83 -15.30 16.42
N TYR A 241 -7.57 -15.13 16.09
CA TYR A 241 -6.56 -16.16 16.29
C TYR A 241 -5.70 -15.95 17.54
N GLN A 242 -5.81 -14.81 18.22
CA GLN A 242 -5.05 -14.48 19.43
C GLN A 242 -3.53 -14.70 19.27
N ASN A 243 -3.03 -14.57 18.05
CA ASN A 243 -1.67 -14.93 17.71
C ASN A 243 -0.66 -13.88 18.17
N GLY A 244 0.25 -14.30 19.03
CA GLY A 244 1.49 -13.62 19.32
C GLY A 244 1.43 -12.37 20.19
N PRO A 245 2.51 -11.60 20.26
CA PRO A 245 2.69 -10.49 21.19
C PRO A 245 1.72 -9.32 20.98
N MET A 246 1.03 -9.27 19.85
CA MET A 246 0.08 -8.21 19.50
C MET A 246 -1.17 -8.25 20.38
N HIS A 247 -1.58 -9.41 20.86
CA HIS A 247 -2.65 -9.54 21.84
C HIS A 247 -2.36 -8.78 23.16
N LYS A 248 -1.10 -8.73 23.56
CA LYS A 248 -0.67 -7.96 24.75
C LYS A 248 -0.77 -6.44 24.54
N LEU A 249 -0.56 -5.97 23.30
CA LEU A 249 -0.72 -4.56 22.95
C LEU A 249 -2.19 -4.11 22.96
N GLU A 250 -3.13 -4.95 22.65
CA GLU A 250 -4.56 -4.63 22.76
C GLU A 250 -5.01 -4.49 24.23
N ARG A 251 -4.54 -5.34 25.13
CA ARG A 251 -4.80 -5.19 26.58
C ARG A 251 -4.22 -3.91 27.16
N ALA A 252 -3.04 -3.49 26.73
CA ALA A 252 -2.44 -2.23 27.12
C ALA A 252 -3.20 -0.99 26.60
N ARG A 253 -4.03 -1.15 25.57
CA ARG A 253 -4.83 -0.08 24.95
C ARG A 253 -6.15 0.19 25.65
N SER A 254 -6.68 -0.74 26.44
CA SER A 254 -7.85 -0.49 27.29
C SER A 254 -7.53 0.50 28.41
N CYS A 255 -6.24 0.72 28.67
CA CYS A 255 -5.73 1.70 29.63
C CYS A 255 -5.15 2.91 28.89
N LYS A 256 -6.01 3.91 28.64
CA LYS A 256 -5.68 5.31 28.31
C LYS A 256 -4.65 5.56 27.20
N SER A 257 -5.20 5.95 26.03
CA SER A 257 -4.58 6.82 25.02
C SER A 257 -3.32 6.31 24.28
N THR A 258 -3.57 5.86 23.06
CA THR A 258 -2.57 5.58 22.00
C THR A 258 -1.49 6.69 21.85
N ARG A 259 -1.77 7.92 22.29
CA ARG A 259 -0.81 9.04 22.29
C ARG A 259 0.40 8.79 23.20
N ASN A 260 0.22 8.11 24.32
CA ASN A 260 1.31 7.91 25.28
C ASN A 260 2.23 6.74 24.91
N LEU A 261 1.74 5.76 24.14
CA LEU A 261 2.57 4.63 23.71
C LEU A 261 3.48 4.99 22.54
N LEU A 262 2.98 5.72 21.55
CA LEU A 262 3.81 6.24 20.45
C LEU A 262 4.86 7.22 20.98
N ALA A 263 4.50 8.10 21.92
CA ALA A 263 5.44 9.02 22.56
C ALA A 263 6.45 8.31 23.48
N LYS A 264 6.09 7.18 24.09
CA LYS A 264 7.02 6.35 24.88
C LYS A 264 7.95 5.51 24.01
N GLN A 265 7.46 4.94 22.90
CA GLN A 265 8.31 4.22 21.94
C GLN A 265 9.32 5.14 21.26
N GLN A 266 8.94 6.38 20.94
CA GLN A 266 9.86 7.38 20.40
C GLN A 266 10.92 7.84 21.41
N ARG A 267 10.62 7.78 22.73
CA ARG A 267 11.59 8.15 23.79
C ARG A 267 12.50 7.01 24.22
N ASN A 268 12.07 5.78 24.08
CA ASN A 268 12.76 4.59 24.58
C ASN A 268 13.33 3.68 23.49
N ALA A 269 13.18 4.02 22.21
CA ALA A 269 13.92 3.36 21.15
C ALA A 269 15.35 3.95 21.16
N PRO A 270 16.36 3.22 21.61
CA PRO A 270 17.71 3.60 21.28
C PRO A 270 17.79 3.56 19.76
N CYS A 271 18.25 4.66 19.16
CA CYS A 271 18.74 4.68 17.79
C CYS A 271 19.91 3.68 17.68
N ARG A 272 19.60 2.41 17.60
CA ARG A 272 20.55 1.42 17.09
C ARG A 272 20.43 1.45 15.57
N LEU A 273 21.17 2.37 14.97
CA LEU A 273 21.73 2.15 13.66
C LEU A 273 22.47 0.81 13.76
N LEU A 274 21.91 -0.22 13.15
CA LEU A 274 22.71 -1.41 12.86
C LEU A 274 23.85 -0.92 11.95
N PRO A 275 25.11 -1.11 12.32
CA PRO A 275 26.18 -0.85 11.38
C PRO A 275 25.95 -1.79 10.20
N LEU A 276 25.93 -1.22 9.01
CA LEU A 276 26.15 -1.98 7.78
C LEU A 276 27.51 -2.67 7.98
N SER A 277 27.50 -3.92 8.39
CA SER A 277 28.69 -4.74 8.36
C SER A 277 29.09 -4.90 6.89
N SER A 278 30.09 -4.15 6.49
CA SER A 278 30.95 -4.54 5.40
C SER A 278 31.50 -5.94 5.72
N GLY A 279 31.26 -6.88 4.85
CA GLY A 279 32.08 -8.08 4.87
C GLY A 279 31.29 -9.39 4.77
N CYS A 280 31.56 -9.98 3.67
CA CYS A 280 31.44 -11.31 3.11
C CYS A 280 30.20 -11.58 2.30
#